data_47c256616de92acbf5a1e9adfa1fb2ab
#
_entry.id   47c256616de92acbf5a1e9adfa1fb2ab
#
_cell.length_a   1.000
_cell.length_b   1.000
_cell.length_c   1.000
_cell.angle_alpha   90.00
_cell.angle_beta   90.00
_cell.angle_gamma   90.00
#
_symmetry.space_group_name_H-M   'P 1'
#
loop_
_entity.id
_entity.type
_entity.pdbx_description
1 polymer ?
#
loop_
_entity_poly.entity_id
_entity_poly.type
_entity_poly.pdbx_seq_one_letter_code
_entity_poly.pdbx_strand_id
1 'polypeptide(L)'
;MTRPDADERAIQAPVLSDVLRRRVRHVVSENRRVIETVSAFKNHDLDKAGELFRASHASLRDDFEVSTSEIDKLCLLAERVQGIYGVRLTGGGFGGAVVALAEARRARAAAEELVNAYRNTTGHPGTVVVPA
;
A
#
# COMPACT_ATOMS: atom_id res chain seq x y z
N MET A 1 2.35 -24.29 -20.00
CA MET A 1 2.69 -24.11 -18.58
C MET A 1 4.02 -23.36 -18.49
N THR A 2 4.02 -22.17 -17.90
CA THR A 2 5.24 -21.36 -17.73
C THR A 2 6.05 -21.91 -16.56
N ARG A 3 7.35 -22.06 -16.74
CA ARG A 3 8.24 -22.40 -15.63
C ARG A 3 8.25 -21.26 -14.62
N PRO A 4 8.11 -21.50 -13.32
CA PRO A 4 8.29 -20.47 -12.33
C PRO A 4 9.71 -19.88 -12.44
N ASP A 5 9.83 -18.57 -12.31
CA ASP A 5 11.13 -17.92 -12.29
C ASP A 5 11.92 -18.28 -11.01
N ALA A 6 13.17 -17.84 -10.95
CA ALA A 6 14.03 -18.14 -9.81
C ALA A 6 13.47 -17.58 -8.50
N ASP A 7 12.78 -16.44 -8.57
CA ASP A 7 12.20 -15.78 -7.39
C ASP A 7 10.99 -16.56 -6.86
N GLU A 8 10.14 -17.06 -7.75
CA GLU A 8 9.03 -17.93 -7.37
C GLU A 8 9.50 -19.21 -6.72
N ARG A 9 10.59 -19.80 -7.22
CA ARG A 9 11.19 -20.98 -6.60
C ARG A 9 11.72 -20.69 -5.20
N ALA A 10 12.32 -19.51 -4.99
CA ALA A 10 12.80 -19.10 -3.68
C ALA A 10 11.67 -18.99 -2.67
N ILE A 11 10.51 -18.45 -3.07
CA ILE A 11 9.32 -18.36 -2.21
C ILE A 11 8.84 -19.76 -1.79
N GLN A 12 8.93 -20.74 -2.69
CA GLN A 12 8.44 -22.09 -2.47
C GLN A 12 9.49 -23.04 -1.86
N ALA A 13 10.72 -22.54 -1.65
CA ALA A 13 11.82 -23.38 -1.13
C ALA A 13 11.51 -23.92 0.28
N PRO A 14 11.56 -25.24 0.50
CA PRO A 14 11.19 -25.83 1.80
C PRO A 14 12.21 -25.55 2.90
N VAL A 15 13.42 -25.11 2.54
CA VAL A 15 14.51 -24.81 3.48
C VAL A 15 14.38 -23.44 4.15
N LEU A 16 13.47 -22.56 3.67
CA LEU A 16 13.27 -21.26 4.27
C LEU A 16 12.40 -21.34 5.51
N SER A 17 12.78 -20.63 6.58
CA SER A 17 11.88 -20.40 7.70
C SER A 17 10.63 -19.63 7.24
N ASP A 18 9.55 -19.71 8.01
CA ASP A 18 8.32 -19.00 7.70
C ASP A 18 8.55 -17.49 7.59
N VAL A 19 9.35 -16.92 8.49
CA VAL A 19 9.68 -15.49 8.49
C VAL A 19 10.43 -15.11 7.21
N LEU A 20 11.49 -15.85 6.87
CA LEU A 20 12.26 -15.57 5.64
C LEU A 20 11.42 -15.72 4.39
N ARG A 21 10.56 -16.72 4.35
CA ARG A 21 9.63 -16.93 3.23
C ARG A 21 8.72 -15.73 3.03
N ARG A 22 8.15 -15.19 4.09
CA ARG A 22 7.31 -14.00 4.01
C ARG A 22 8.09 -12.77 3.53
N ARG A 23 9.33 -12.57 4.02
CA ARG A 23 10.19 -11.47 3.55
C ARG A 23 10.51 -11.59 2.07
N VAL A 24 10.87 -12.79 1.61
CA VAL A 24 11.14 -13.05 0.19
C VAL A 24 9.87 -12.81 -0.64
N ARG A 25 8.73 -13.30 -0.18
CA ARG A 25 7.45 -13.07 -0.85
C ARG A 25 7.16 -11.58 -1.02
N HIS A 26 7.39 -10.79 0.01
CA HIS A 26 7.20 -9.35 -0.08
C HIS A 26 8.08 -8.73 -1.17
N VAL A 27 9.38 -8.97 -1.14
CA VAL A 27 10.33 -8.39 -2.09
C VAL A 27 9.98 -8.77 -3.54
N VAL A 28 9.73 -10.04 -3.78
CA VAL A 28 9.41 -10.54 -5.12
C VAL A 28 8.07 -9.98 -5.62
N SER A 29 7.04 -10.04 -4.80
CA SER A 29 5.71 -9.54 -5.19
C SER A 29 5.69 -8.01 -5.34
N GLU A 30 6.42 -7.29 -4.50
CA GLU A 30 6.50 -5.83 -4.58
C GLU A 30 7.21 -5.38 -5.86
N ASN A 31 8.27 -6.04 -6.27
CA ASN A 31 8.94 -5.76 -7.54
C ASN A 31 7.97 -5.90 -8.73
N ARG A 32 7.11 -6.91 -8.72
CA ARG A 32 6.06 -7.06 -9.74
C ARG A 32 5.05 -5.93 -9.67
N ARG A 33 4.62 -5.56 -8.47
CA ARG A 33 3.65 -4.48 -8.29
C ARG A 33 4.19 -3.14 -8.81
N VAL A 34 5.48 -2.87 -8.65
CA VAL A 34 6.10 -1.66 -9.23
C VAL A 34 5.94 -1.64 -10.75
N ILE A 35 6.27 -2.75 -11.42
CA ILE A 35 6.16 -2.86 -12.88
C ILE A 35 4.70 -2.71 -13.32
N GLU A 36 3.79 -3.40 -12.66
CA GLU A 36 2.35 -3.34 -12.97
C GLU A 36 1.78 -1.94 -12.71
N THR A 37 2.24 -1.25 -11.68
CA THR A 37 1.81 0.12 -11.37
C THR A 37 2.26 1.10 -12.45
N VAL A 38 3.49 0.97 -12.93
CA VAL A 38 3.98 1.78 -14.05
C VAL A 38 3.10 1.56 -15.29
N SER A 39 2.77 0.31 -15.59
CA SER A 39 1.87 -0.03 -16.69
C SER A 39 0.47 0.56 -16.50
N ALA A 40 -0.08 0.45 -15.30
CA ALA A 40 -1.39 1.01 -14.98
C ALA A 40 -1.41 2.54 -15.18
N PHE A 41 -0.38 3.25 -14.74
CA PHE A 41 -0.28 4.70 -14.96
C PHE A 41 -0.17 5.05 -16.44
N LYS A 42 0.62 4.31 -17.21
CA LYS A 42 0.74 4.52 -18.67
C LYS A 42 -0.59 4.34 -19.40
N ASN A 43 -1.43 3.43 -18.92
CA ASN A 43 -2.73 3.14 -19.48
C ASN A 43 -3.86 3.97 -18.86
N HIS A 44 -3.54 4.91 -17.96
CA HIS A 44 -4.51 5.70 -17.20
C HIS A 44 -5.52 4.84 -16.43
N ASP A 45 -5.11 3.65 -16.02
CA ASP A 45 -5.92 2.73 -15.22
C ASP A 45 -5.69 2.97 -13.73
N LEU A 46 -6.36 3.99 -13.21
CA LEU A 46 -6.20 4.41 -11.82
C LEU A 46 -6.83 3.43 -10.83
N ASP A 47 -7.89 2.75 -11.24
CA ASP A 47 -8.50 1.70 -10.40
C ASP A 47 -7.51 0.55 -10.18
N LYS A 48 -6.84 0.12 -11.25
CA LYS A 48 -5.79 -0.91 -11.14
C LYS A 48 -4.62 -0.44 -10.28
N ALA A 49 -4.17 0.79 -10.46
CA ALA A 49 -3.12 1.36 -9.62
C ALA A 49 -3.53 1.39 -8.14
N GLY A 50 -4.78 1.75 -7.84
CA GLY A 50 -5.32 1.72 -6.49
C GLY A 50 -5.34 0.31 -5.88
N GLU A 51 -5.73 -0.69 -6.64
CA GLU A 51 -5.66 -2.10 -6.20
C GLU A 51 -4.23 -2.52 -5.87
N LEU A 52 -3.26 -2.10 -6.69
CA LEU A 52 -1.85 -2.39 -6.47
C LEU A 52 -1.32 -1.71 -5.21
N PHE A 53 -1.75 -0.49 -4.92
CA PHE A 53 -1.43 0.19 -3.66
C PHE A 53 -1.95 -0.60 -2.45
N ARG A 54 -3.20 -1.07 -2.50
CA ARG A 54 -3.78 -1.87 -1.41
C ARG A 54 -3.05 -3.20 -1.24
N ALA A 55 -2.72 -3.87 -2.33
CA ALA A 55 -1.95 -5.12 -2.29
C ALA A 55 -0.54 -4.90 -1.73
N SER A 56 0.10 -3.80 -2.09
CA SER A 56 1.39 -3.39 -1.53
C SER A 56 1.30 -3.21 -0.02
N HIS A 57 0.29 -2.49 0.47
CA HIS A 57 0.10 -2.29 1.91
C HIS A 57 -0.15 -3.60 2.65
N ALA A 58 -0.97 -4.48 2.11
CA ALA A 58 -1.22 -5.80 2.70
C ALA A 58 0.09 -6.61 2.84
N SER A 59 0.94 -6.56 1.84
CA SER A 59 2.24 -7.22 1.86
C SER A 59 3.21 -6.59 2.89
N LEU A 60 3.23 -5.26 2.99
CA LEU A 60 4.02 -4.54 4.00
C LEU A 60 3.56 -4.89 5.41
N ARG A 61 2.27 -5.06 5.62
CA ARG A 61 1.68 -5.44 6.91
C ARG A 61 1.95 -6.89 7.26
N ASP A 62 1.66 -7.82 6.34
CA ASP A 62 1.56 -9.25 6.64
C ASP A 62 2.86 -10.01 6.34
N ASP A 63 3.57 -9.65 5.27
CA ASP A 63 4.78 -10.34 4.83
C ASP A 63 6.07 -9.65 5.29
N PHE A 64 6.11 -8.32 5.25
CA PHE A 64 7.26 -7.56 5.69
C PHE A 64 7.18 -7.13 7.16
N GLU A 65 5.98 -7.01 7.68
CA GLU A 65 5.67 -6.70 9.08
C GLU A 65 6.23 -5.36 9.56
N VAL A 66 6.11 -4.33 8.74
CA VAL A 66 6.60 -2.98 9.05
C VAL A 66 5.48 -1.97 9.29
N SER A 67 4.21 -2.38 9.23
CA SER A 67 3.09 -1.51 9.51
C SER A 67 2.76 -1.48 11.01
N THR A 68 1.95 -0.52 11.40
CA THR A 68 1.40 -0.37 12.75
C THR A 68 -0.12 -0.41 12.71
N SER A 69 -0.75 -0.62 13.86
CA SER A 69 -2.21 -0.60 13.96
C SER A 69 -2.80 0.75 13.54
N GLU A 70 -2.11 1.84 13.83
CA GLU A 70 -2.51 3.21 13.46
C GLU A 70 -2.47 3.39 11.95
N ILE A 71 -1.41 2.95 11.31
CA ILE A 71 -1.28 3.01 9.85
C ILE A 71 -2.32 2.12 9.16
N ASP A 72 -2.54 0.92 9.68
CA ASP A 72 -3.57 0.02 9.14
C ASP A 72 -4.97 0.62 9.26
N LYS A 73 -5.28 1.28 10.36
CA LYS A 73 -6.53 2.01 10.56
C LYS A 73 -6.68 3.13 9.53
N LEU A 74 -5.63 3.91 9.33
CA LEU A 74 -5.63 4.99 8.35
C LEU A 74 -5.91 4.46 6.94
N CYS A 75 -5.28 3.35 6.56
CA CYS A 75 -5.52 2.70 5.27
C CYS A 75 -6.96 2.18 5.14
N LEU A 76 -7.52 1.59 6.18
CA LEU A 76 -8.91 1.13 6.17
C LEU A 76 -9.90 2.30 6.03
N LEU A 77 -9.67 3.38 6.75
CA LEU A 77 -10.51 4.57 6.65
C LEU A 77 -10.46 5.19 5.25
N ALA A 78 -9.30 5.16 4.62
CA ALA A 78 -9.12 5.67 3.26
C ALA A 78 -10.01 4.97 2.22
N GLU A 79 -10.31 3.69 2.41
CA GLU A 79 -11.18 2.93 1.50
C GLU A 79 -12.60 3.48 1.44
N ARG A 80 -13.04 4.20 2.46
CA ARG A 80 -14.37 4.80 2.56
C ARG A 80 -14.44 6.22 2.02
N VAL A 81 -13.30 6.81 1.70
CA VAL A 81 -13.25 8.19 1.23
C VAL A 81 -13.38 8.23 -0.29
N GLN A 82 -14.40 8.91 -0.77
CA GLN A 82 -14.62 9.06 -2.20
C GLN A 82 -13.51 9.88 -2.83
N GLY A 83 -12.99 9.42 -3.96
CA GLY A 83 -11.90 10.06 -4.67
C GLY A 83 -10.51 9.48 -4.38
N ILE A 84 -10.38 8.58 -3.42
CA ILE A 84 -9.14 7.84 -3.17
C ILE A 84 -9.19 6.49 -3.90
N TYR A 85 -8.24 6.24 -4.78
CA TYR A 85 -8.11 4.98 -5.51
C TYR A 85 -7.43 3.90 -4.69
N GLY A 86 -6.46 4.26 -3.88
CA GLY A 86 -5.74 3.36 -3.01
C GLY A 86 -4.76 4.11 -2.12
N VAL A 87 -4.32 3.43 -1.07
CA VAL A 87 -3.41 4.00 -0.08
C VAL A 87 -2.47 2.91 0.43
N ARG A 88 -1.26 3.30 0.76
CA ARG A 88 -0.27 2.40 1.34
C ARG A 88 0.68 3.13 2.28
N LEU A 89 1.29 2.36 3.18
CA LEU A 89 2.42 2.83 3.96
C LEU A 89 3.55 3.29 3.04
N THR A 90 4.24 4.36 3.40
CA THR A 90 5.44 4.82 2.73
C THR A 90 6.55 5.10 3.74
N GLY A 91 7.79 5.10 3.27
CA GLY A 91 8.97 5.26 4.12
C GLY A 91 9.41 3.95 4.77
N GLY A 92 10.14 4.04 5.88
CA GLY A 92 10.76 2.89 6.55
C GLY A 92 9.81 1.98 7.33
N GLY A 93 8.60 2.41 7.57
CA GLY A 93 7.63 1.67 8.38
C GLY A 93 7.69 2.03 9.86
N PHE A 94 6.97 1.23 10.67
CA PHE A 94 6.82 1.40 12.13
C PHE A 94 6.18 2.72 12.56
N GLY A 95 5.33 3.28 11.70
CA GLY A 95 4.68 4.55 11.86
C GLY A 95 5.02 5.47 10.69
N GLY A 96 4.82 6.77 10.82
CA GLY A 96 5.21 7.77 9.84
C GLY A 96 4.07 8.20 8.93
N ALA A 97 4.07 7.74 7.68
CA ALA A 97 3.20 8.31 6.67
C ALA A 97 2.58 7.25 5.76
N VAL A 98 1.46 7.60 5.15
CA VAL A 98 0.88 6.88 4.03
C VAL A 98 0.92 7.76 2.79
N VAL A 99 0.95 7.14 1.63
CA VAL A 99 0.73 7.80 0.35
C VAL A 99 -0.60 7.32 -0.22
N ALA A 100 -1.41 8.26 -0.67
CA ALA A 100 -2.71 7.98 -1.28
C ALA A 100 -2.71 8.42 -2.74
N LEU A 101 -3.23 7.56 -3.59
CA LEU A 101 -3.54 7.91 -4.98
C LEU A 101 -4.98 8.40 -5.02
N ALA A 102 -5.20 9.63 -5.43
CA ALA A 102 -6.51 10.26 -5.42
C ALA A 102 -6.82 10.94 -6.74
N GLU A 103 -8.12 11.11 -7.02
CA GLU A 103 -8.59 11.94 -8.11
C GLU A 103 -8.10 13.38 -7.88
N ALA A 104 -7.48 13.97 -8.91
CA ALA A 104 -6.81 15.28 -8.78
C ALA A 104 -7.75 16.39 -8.25
N ARG A 105 -8.98 16.43 -8.72
CA ARG A 105 -9.97 17.44 -8.31
C ARG A 105 -10.41 17.30 -6.86
N ARG A 106 -10.30 16.11 -6.29
CA ARG A 106 -10.78 15.78 -4.96
C ARG A 106 -9.65 15.54 -3.97
N ALA A 107 -8.41 15.58 -4.41
CA ALA A 107 -7.26 15.17 -3.62
C ALA A 107 -7.19 15.87 -2.25
N ARG A 108 -7.31 17.19 -2.22
CA ARG A 108 -7.26 17.93 -0.95
C ARG A 108 -8.45 17.61 -0.07
N ALA A 109 -9.67 17.68 -0.61
CA ALA A 109 -10.88 17.39 0.16
C ALA A 109 -10.88 15.96 0.69
N ALA A 110 -10.46 14.99 -0.12
CA ALA A 110 -10.37 13.59 0.27
C ALA A 110 -9.32 13.39 1.39
N ALA A 111 -8.17 14.03 1.28
CA ALA A 111 -7.12 13.95 2.29
C ALA A 111 -7.58 14.56 3.62
N GLU A 112 -8.26 15.69 3.59
CA GLU A 112 -8.80 16.33 4.79
C GLU A 112 -9.89 15.48 5.44
N GLU A 113 -10.77 14.91 4.64
CA GLU A 113 -11.80 13.96 5.13
C GLU A 113 -11.16 12.76 5.81
N LEU A 114 -10.12 12.18 5.20
CA LEU A 114 -9.40 11.05 5.77
C LEU A 114 -8.75 11.41 7.11
N VAL A 115 -8.06 12.54 7.19
CA VAL A 115 -7.41 13.00 8.42
C VAL A 115 -8.43 13.27 9.52
N ASN A 116 -9.58 13.86 9.19
CA ASN A 116 -10.66 14.09 10.14
C ASN A 116 -11.25 12.77 10.65
N ALA A 117 -11.48 11.80 9.77
CA ALA A 117 -11.96 10.48 10.16
C ALA A 117 -10.96 9.78 11.07
N TYR A 118 -9.67 9.88 10.77
CA TYR A 118 -8.61 9.30 11.58
C TYR A 118 -8.56 9.95 12.96
N ARG A 119 -8.63 11.27 13.04
CA ARG A 119 -8.68 12.00 14.32
C ARG A 119 -9.90 11.60 15.14
N ASN A 120 -11.06 11.51 14.52
CA ASN A 120 -12.30 11.14 15.22
C ASN A 120 -12.28 9.70 15.72
N THR A 121 -11.59 8.81 15.02
CA THR A 121 -11.50 7.39 15.38
C THR A 121 -10.41 7.12 16.41
N THR A 122 -9.26 7.77 16.31
CA THR A 122 -8.07 7.47 17.11
C THR A 122 -7.71 8.55 18.12
N GLY A 123 -8.22 9.77 17.98
CA GLY A 123 -7.81 10.93 18.75
C GLY A 123 -6.47 11.53 18.34
N HIS A 124 -5.80 10.95 17.35
CA HIS A 124 -4.50 11.45 16.87
C HIS A 124 -4.66 12.43 15.72
N PRO A 125 -3.87 13.51 15.71
CA PRO A 125 -3.84 14.44 14.58
C PRO A 125 -3.06 13.85 13.40
N GLY A 126 -3.30 14.39 12.22
CA GLY A 126 -2.54 14.09 11.03
C GLY A 126 -2.25 15.35 10.23
N THR A 127 -1.20 15.32 9.46
CA THR A 127 -0.83 16.41 8.56
C THR A 127 -1.04 15.97 7.11
N VAL A 128 -1.65 16.85 6.32
CA VAL A 128 -1.92 16.61 4.90
C VAL A 128 -0.90 17.36 4.05
N VAL A 129 -0.31 16.65 3.10
CA VAL A 129 0.53 17.24 2.06
C VAL A 129 -0.06 16.86 0.71
N VAL A 130 -0.48 17.84 -0.06
CA VAL A 130 -1.01 17.63 -1.41
C VAL A 130 -0.12 18.42 -2.37
N PRO A 131 0.38 17.77 -3.43
CA PRO A 131 1.17 18.47 -4.44
C PRO A 131 0.40 19.63 -5.07
N ALA A 132 1.13 20.69 -5.40
CA ALA A 132 0.56 21.87 -6.05
C ALA A 132 0.13 21.57 -7.50
#